data_852c93da20da069d22f5236d9fb980a2
#
_entry.id   852c93da20da069d22f5236d9fb980a2
#
_cell.length_a   1.000
_cell.length_b   1.000
_cell.length_c   1.000
_cell.angle_alpha   90.00
_cell.angle_beta   90.00
_cell.angle_gamma   90.00
#
_symmetry.space_group_name_H-M   'P 1'
#
loop_
_entity.id
_entity.type
_entity.pdbx_description
1 polymer ?
#
loop_
_entity_poly.entity_id
_entity_poly.type
_entity_poly.pdbx_seq_one_letter_code
_entity_poly.pdbx_strand_id
1 'polypeptide(L)'
;MLFIGSSLKSGIGQHANKYTKIFPDALYFTIGSKIPEDEYGLIFLLPLREHIEYAKYAKTRVKHLACMTVCETTTVHEDYGMIIEEFDRVAVPSEFCKSVLSRQFPKNDFYVIHAHIPKPREKPYVFYHIGNIMDDRKNFKQILQAFVRLNEPNTRLVVKATCNQDVDIRLPRVEVINNMLDSHEMDDLHRRCDCYVNFSKSEGVGMGAIEAAIRDKPVILTDFGGPSEYIKSPYMINCELQELENDDFLFQKGMIWGKPNFDQLLEFMKHAYENKVYTMDHIFTKQVVNRENVLREFFVNVIGDENDDTGEEST
;
A
#
# COMPACT_ATOMS: atom_id res chain seq x y z
N MET A 1 -31.19 -1.46 -6.29
CA MET A 1 -30.97 -2.34 -7.46
C MET A 1 -30.43 -3.68 -7.00
N LEU A 2 -30.97 -4.81 -7.48
CA LEU A 2 -30.54 -6.14 -7.08
C LEU A 2 -29.69 -6.80 -8.19
N PHE A 3 -28.60 -7.44 -7.80
CA PHE A 3 -27.86 -8.38 -8.64
C PHE A 3 -28.05 -9.78 -8.09
N ILE A 4 -28.42 -10.71 -8.94
CA ILE A 4 -28.77 -12.08 -8.56
C ILE A 4 -27.93 -13.03 -9.41
N GLY A 5 -27.28 -14.01 -8.80
CA GLY A 5 -26.47 -14.95 -9.56
C GLY A 5 -26.09 -16.20 -8.75
N SER A 6 -25.18 -16.98 -9.28
CA SER A 6 -24.65 -18.18 -8.61
C SER A 6 -23.82 -17.83 -7.38
N SER A 7 -23.45 -18.85 -6.59
CA SER A 7 -22.57 -18.68 -5.43
C SER A 7 -21.31 -17.87 -5.78
N LEU A 8 -20.88 -16.98 -4.89
CA LEU A 8 -19.62 -16.21 -5.01
C LEU A 8 -18.35 -17.09 -5.08
N LYS A 9 -18.48 -18.40 -4.82
CA LYS A 9 -17.40 -19.37 -5.03
C LYS A 9 -17.23 -19.75 -6.50
N SER A 10 -18.21 -19.46 -7.36
CA SER A 10 -18.15 -19.71 -8.80
C SER A 10 -17.66 -18.48 -9.59
N GLY A 11 -17.02 -18.71 -10.74
CA GLY A 11 -16.59 -17.63 -11.62
C GLY A 11 -17.76 -16.74 -12.10
N ILE A 12 -18.92 -17.33 -12.39
CA ILE A 12 -20.13 -16.60 -12.81
C ILE A 12 -20.68 -15.75 -11.66
N GLY A 13 -20.71 -16.27 -10.43
CA GLY A 13 -21.13 -15.51 -9.27
C GLY A 13 -20.17 -14.34 -8.97
N GLN A 14 -18.87 -14.55 -9.10
CA GLN A 14 -17.88 -13.48 -8.98
C GLN A 14 -18.04 -12.42 -10.08
N HIS A 15 -18.31 -12.85 -11.32
CA HIS A 15 -18.56 -11.94 -12.44
C HIS A 15 -19.80 -11.09 -12.15
N ALA A 16 -20.92 -11.69 -11.77
CA ALA A 16 -22.15 -11.00 -11.42
C ALA A 16 -21.96 -9.99 -10.28
N ASN A 17 -21.22 -10.36 -9.23
CA ASN A 17 -20.96 -9.48 -8.11
C ASN A 17 -20.07 -8.27 -8.45
N LYS A 18 -19.26 -8.33 -9.50
CA LYS A 18 -18.46 -7.18 -9.93
C LYS A 18 -19.30 -6.00 -10.40
N TYR A 19 -20.48 -6.26 -10.97
CA TYR A 19 -21.38 -5.19 -11.39
C TYR A 19 -21.96 -4.40 -10.21
N THR A 20 -22.07 -4.98 -9.02
CA THR A 20 -22.52 -4.24 -7.82
C THR A 20 -21.59 -3.08 -7.48
N LYS A 21 -20.31 -3.15 -7.90
CA LYS A 21 -19.33 -2.07 -7.67
C LYS A 21 -19.57 -0.81 -8.50
N ILE A 22 -20.45 -0.89 -9.52
CA ILE A 22 -20.83 0.25 -10.36
C ILE A 22 -21.89 1.10 -9.65
N PHE A 23 -22.71 0.49 -8.80
CA PHE A 23 -23.84 1.14 -8.14
C PHE A 23 -23.63 1.13 -6.61
N PRO A 24 -23.60 2.30 -5.94
CA PRO A 24 -23.30 2.39 -4.50
C PRO A 24 -24.23 1.57 -3.59
N ASP A 25 -25.53 1.52 -3.96
CA ASP A 25 -26.58 0.88 -3.16
C ASP A 25 -27.00 -0.49 -3.71
N ALA A 26 -26.19 -1.10 -4.56
CA ALA A 26 -26.51 -2.39 -5.15
C ALA A 26 -26.24 -3.54 -4.17
N LEU A 27 -27.18 -4.48 -4.11
CA LEU A 27 -27.07 -5.68 -3.29
C LEU A 27 -26.92 -6.93 -4.16
N TYR A 28 -26.13 -7.89 -3.72
CA TYR A 28 -25.96 -9.17 -4.37
C TYR A 28 -26.69 -10.28 -3.61
N PHE A 29 -27.44 -11.10 -4.35
CA PHE A 29 -28.13 -12.27 -3.84
C PHE A 29 -27.78 -13.52 -4.63
N THR A 30 -27.68 -14.63 -3.93
CA THR A 30 -27.46 -15.94 -4.57
C THR A 30 -28.80 -16.54 -5.01
N ILE A 31 -28.84 -17.16 -6.19
CA ILE A 31 -30.00 -17.94 -6.66
C ILE A 31 -30.39 -18.96 -5.57
N GLY A 32 -31.68 -19.02 -5.24
CA GLY A 32 -32.22 -19.80 -4.16
C GLY A 32 -32.42 -19.04 -2.83
N SER A 33 -31.89 -17.83 -2.69
CA SER A 33 -32.12 -17.02 -1.50
C SER A 33 -33.42 -16.19 -1.58
N LYS A 34 -33.95 -15.75 -0.41
CA LYS A 34 -35.04 -14.77 -0.40
C LYS A 34 -34.47 -13.40 -0.77
N ILE A 35 -35.18 -12.68 -1.65
CA ILE A 35 -34.80 -11.31 -2.05
C ILE A 35 -35.88 -10.30 -1.63
N PRO A 36 -35.50 -9.05 -1.33
CA PRO A 36 -36.47 -7.97 -1.10
C PRO A 36 -37.17 -7.56 -2.38
N GLU A 37 -38.19 -6.72 -2.27
CA GLU A 37 -38.74 -6.03 -3.42
C GLU A 37 -37.81 -4.91 -3.87
N ASP A 38 -37.68 -4.73 -5.18
CA ASP A 38 -36.88 -3.66 -5.77
C ASP A 38 -37.48 -3.25 -7.14
N GLU A 39 -37.15 -2.06 -7.58
CA GLU A 39 -37.57 -1.57 -8.88
C GLU A 39 -36.76 -2.20 -10.01
N TYR A 40 -35.44 -2.39 -9.82
CA TYR A 40 -34.53 -2.88 -10.85
C TYR A 40 -33.67 -4.05 -10.37
N GLY A 41 -33.50 -5.03 -11.26
CA GLY A 41 -32.58 -6.14 -10.98
C GLY A 41 -31.96 -6.75 -12.24
N LEU A 42 -30.81 -7.34 -12.10
CA LEU A 42 -30.13 -8.13 -13.13
C LEU A 42 -29.84 -9.52 -12.57
N ILE A 43 -30.41 -10.54 -13.22
CA ILE A 43 -30.21 -11.95 -12.87
C ILE A 43 -29.26 -12.64 -13.85
N PHE A 44 -28.27 -13.36 -13.34
CA PHE A 44 -27.30 -14.12 -14.11
C PHE A 44 -27.73 -15.60 -14.14
N LEU A 45 -28.18 -16.07 -15.30
CA LEU A 45 -28.72 -17.40 -15.46
C LEU A 45 -27.77 -18.32 -16.26
N LEU A 46 -27.73 -19.57 -15.84
CA LEU A 46 -27.33 -20.69 -16.68
C LEU A 46 -28.59 -21.41 -17.17
N PRO A 47 -28.50 -22.22 -18.25
CA PRO A 47 -29.65 -22.96 -18.79
C PRO A 47 -29.98 -24.17 -17.90
N LEU A 48 -30.35 -23.90 -16.66
CA LEU A 48 -30.68 -24.88 -15.62
C LEU A 48 -32.14 -24.63 -15.19
N ARG A 49 -32.92 -25.68 -15.10
CA ARG A 49 -34.34 -25.60 -14.72
C ARG A 49 -34.57 -24.85 -13.41
N GLU A 50 -33.73 -25.14 -12.41
CA GLU A 50 -33.77 -24.46 -11.11
C GLU A 50 -33.51 -22.95 -11.20
N HIS A 51 -32.65 -22.51 -12.13
CA HIS A 51 -32.37 -21.12 -12.36
C HIS A 51 -33.60 -20.39 -12.98
N ILE A 52 -34.32 -21.08 -13.88
CA ILE A 52 -35.52 -20.54 -14.51
C ILE A 52 -36.66 -20.42 -13.51
N GLU A 53 -36.87 -21.45 -12.69
CA GLU A 53 -37.90 -21.40 -11.63
C GLU A 53 -37.60 -20.27 -10.63
N TYR A 54 -36.32 -20.06 -10.30
CA TYR A 54 -35.93 -18.95 -9.44
C TYR A 54 -36.13 -17.58 -10.16
N ALA A 55 -35.89 -17.48 -11.46
CA ALA A 55 -36.12 -16.26 -12.22
C ALA A 55 -37.61 -15.88 -12.20
N LYS A 56 -38.52 -16.85 -12.31
CA LYS A 56 -39.98 -16.63 -12.16
C LYS A 56 -40.33 -16.07 -10.78
N TYR A 57 -39.72 -16.61 -9.71
CA TYR A 57 -39.86 -16.05 -8.37
C TYR A 57 -39.29 -14.62 -8.30
N ALA A 58 -38.09 -14.37 -8.85
CA ALA A 58 -37.49 -13.05 -8.84
C ALA A 58 -38.32 -11.98 -9.53
N LYS A 59 -39.01 -12.34 -10.61
CA LYS A 59 -39.98 -11.46 -11.33
C LYS A 59 -41.17 -11.03 -10.46
N THR A 60 -41.55 -11.80 -9.46
CA THR A 60 -42.60 -11.40 -8.50
C THR A 60 -42.12 -10.37 -7.48
N ARG A 61 -40.82 -10.17 -7.37
CA ARG A 61 -40.18 -9.29 -6.38
C ARG A 61 -39.49 -8.07 -7.02
N VAL A 62 -39.07 -8.16 -8.27
CA VAL A 62 -38.35 -7.10 -8.97
C VAL A 62 -39.17 -6.65 -10.16
N LYS A 63 -39.55 -5.37 -10.18
CA LYS A 63 -40.45 -4.81 -11.19
C LYS A 63 -39.86 -4.86 -12.60
N HIS A 64 -38.58 -4.53 -12.74
CA HIS A 64 -37.82 -4.55 -13.99
C HIS A 64 -36.63 -5.48 -13.86
N LEU A 65 -36.84 -6.77 -14.09
CA LEU A 65 -35.79 -7.80 -14.01
C LEU A 65 -35.23 -8.06 -15.41
N ALA A 66 -33.95 -7.74 -15.61
CA ALA A 66 -33.17 -8.12 -16.79
C ALA A 66 -32.41 -9.43 -16.56
N CYS A 67 -32.06 -10.12 -17.65
CA CYS A 67 -31.26 -11.34 -17.61
C CYS A 67 -29.92 -11.18 -18.30
N MET A 68 -28.91 -11.81 -17.77
CA MET A 68 -27.61 -12.04 -18.42
C MET A 68 -27.32 -13.54 -18.45
N THR A 69 -26.77 -14.03 -19.55
CA THR A 69 -26.26 -15.39 -19.69
C THR A 69 -24.89 -15.40 -20.39
N VAL A 70 -24.23 -16.54 -20.40
CA VAL A 70 -22.91 -16.72 -21.03
C VAL A 70 -22.88 -18.05 -21.77
N CYS A 71 -22.17 -18.10 -22.88
CA CYS A 71 -21.83 -19.35 -23.56
C CYS A 71 -20.33 -19.39 -23.86
N GLU A 72 -19.79 -20.61 -23.90
CA GLU A 72 -18.33 -20.86 -24.03
C GLU A 72 -17.97 -21.66 -25.29
N THR A 73 -18.99 -22.08 -26.07
CA THR A 73 -18.85 -22.92 -27.26
C THR A 73 -19.45 -22.23 -28.48
N THR A 74 -19.10 -22.68 -29.69
CA THR A 74 -19.58 -22.11 -30.96
C THR A 74 -21.06 -22.42 -31.26
N THR A 75 -21.64 -23.33 -30.48
CA THR A 75 -23.09 -23.66 -30.48
C THR A 75 -23.50 -23.84 -29.02
N VAL A 76 -24.78 -23.68 -28.70
CA VAL A 76 -25.27 -23.89 -27.34
C VAL A 76 -26.29 -25.02 -27.28
N HIS A 77 -26.43 -25.61 -26.08
CA HIS A 77 -27.45 -26.64 -25.83
C HIS A 77 -28.85 -26.05 -26.01
N GLU A 78 -29.84 -26.88 -26.40
CA GLU A 78 -31.24 -26.47 -26.58
C GLU A 78 -31.84 -25.86 -25.31
N ASP A 79 -31.38 -26.22 -24.13
CA ASP A 79 -31.85 -25.70 -22.85
C ASP A 79 -31.66 -24.18 -22.70
N TYR A 80 -30.80 -23.54 -23.53
CA TYR A 80 -30.77 -22.06 -23.59
C TYR A 80 -32.11 -21.47 -24.04
N GLY A 81 -32.93 -22.26 -24.75
CA GLY A 81 -34.33 -21.89 -25.10
C GLY A 81 -35.14 -21.49 -23.87
N MET A 82 -34.95 -22.15 -22.71
CA MET A 82 -35.69 -21.80 -21.49
C MET A 82 -35.41 -20.36 -21.03
N ILE A 83 -34.16 -19.86 -21.17
CA ILE A 83 -33.83 -18.47 -20.85
C ILE A 83 -34.49 -17.52 -21.83
N ILE A 84 -34.48 -17.88 -23.13
CA ILE A 84 -35.00 -17.07 -24.22
C ILE A 84 -36.52 -16.97 -24.15
N GLU A 85 -37.22 -18.04 -23.77
CA GLU A 85 -38.66 -18.04 -23.55
C GLU A 85 -39.08 -17.20 -22.35
N GLU A 86 -38.21 -17.15 -21.31
CA GLU A 86 -38.51 -16.41 -20.07
C GLU A 86 -38.19 -14.93 -20.19
N PHE A 87 -37.24 -14.51 -21.04
CA PHE A 87 -36.80 -13.12 -21.18
C PHE A 87 -36.74 -12.69 -22.66
N ASP A 88 -37.49 -11.66 -23.03
CA ASP A 88 -37.47 -11.09 -24.38
C ASP A 88 -36.11 -10.51 -24.77
N ARG A 89 -35.39 -9.97 -23.79
CA ARG A 89 -34.09 -9.34 -23.96
C ARG A 89 -33.07 -9.96 -23.00
N VAL A 90 -31.95 -10.42 -23.55
CA VAL A 90 -30.89 -11.10 -22.79
C VAL A 90 -29.57 -10.39 -22.99
N ALA A 91 -28.93 -10.03 -21.90
CA ALA A 91 -27.56 -9.51 -21.93
C ALA A 91 -26.54 -10.65 -22.00
N VAL A 92 -25.41 -10.40 -22.65
CA VAL A 92 -24.29 -11.33 -22.81
C VAL A 92 -22.96 -10.59 -22.62
N PRO A 93 -21.91 -11.24 -22.15
CA PRO A 93 -20.66 -10.54 -21.78
C PRO A 93 -19.75 -10.21 -22.98
N SER A 94 -20.03 -10.71 -24.18
CA SER A 94 -19.16 -10.52 -25.32
C SER A 94 -19.87 -10.62 -26.66
N GLU A 95 -19.28 -10.05 -27.71
CA GLU A 95 -19.73 -10.21 -29.09
C GLU A 95 -19.69 -11.68 -29.55
N PHE A 96 -18.76 -12.47 -29.00
CA PHE A 96 -18.74 -13.92 -29.24
C PHE A 96 -20.05 -14.58 -28.76
N CYS A 97 -20.44 -14.37 -27.51
CA CYS A 97 -21.68 -14.92 -26.96
C CYS A 97 -22.90 -14.44 -27.77
N LYS A 98 -22.92 -13.15 -28.11
CA LYS A 98 -24.00 -12.57 -28.96
C LYS A 98 -24.05 -13.28 -30.30
N SER A 99 -22.95 -13.44 -30.99
CA SER A 99 -22.92 -14.06 -32.34
C SER A 99 -23.37 -15.52 -32.30
N VAL A 100 -23.04 -16.26 -31.27
CA VAL A 100 -23.46 -17.67 -31.11
C VAL A 100 -24.93 -17.75 -30.82
N LEU A 101 -25.46 -16.99 -29.86
CA LEU A 101 -26.85 -17.05 -29.48
C LEU A 101 -27.77 -16.50 -30.58
N SER A 102 -27.39 -15.40 -31.26
CA SER A 102 -28.17 -14.84 -32.35
C SER A 102 -28.30 -15.79 -33.57
N ARG A 103 -27.26 -16.62 -33.82
CA ARG A 103 -27.38 -17.64 -34.90
C ARG A 103 -28.39 -18.74 -34.56
N GLN A 104 -28.45 -19.14 -33.29
CA GLN A 104 -29.31 -20.23 -32.84
C GLN A 104 -30.73 -19.74 -32.51
N PHE A 105 -30.84 -18.49 -32.02
CA PHE A 105 -32.10 -17.85 -31.66
C PHE A 105 -32.30 -16.51 -32.42
N PRO A 106 -32.50 -16.52 -33.74
CA PRO A 106 -32.46 -15.32 -34.59
C PRO A 106 -33.61 -14.33 -34.38
N LYS A 107 -34.62 -14.71 -33.63
CA LYS A 107 -35.80 -13.87 -33.32
C LYS A 107 -35.63 -13.03 -32.05
N ASN A 108 -34.55 -13.25 -31.31
CA ASN A 108 -34.29 -12.61 -30.01
C ASN A 108 -33.19 -11.57 -30.09
N ASP A 109 -33.32 -10.54 -29.27
CA ASP A 109 -32.35 -9.48 -29.14
C ASP A 109 -31.33 -9.80 -28.02
N PHE A 110 -30.04 -9.74 -28.35
CA PHE A 110 -28.95 -9.92 -27.40
C PHE A 110 -28.12 -8.63 -27.28
N TYR A 111 -27.94 -8.18 -26.03
CA TYR A 111 -27.20 -6.97 -25.71
C TYR A 111 -25.83 -7.31 -25.14
N VAL A 112 -24.77 -6.75 -25.69
CA VAL A 112 -23.44 -6.96 -25.15
C VAL A 112 -23.20 -5.99 -24.00
N ILE A 113 -22.97 -6.55 -22.81
CA ILE A 113 -22.53 -5.83 -21.62
C ILE A 113 -21.23 -6.48 -21.16
N HIS A 114 -20.10 -5.89 -21.53
CA HIS A 114 -18.80 -6.42 -21.18
C HIS A 114 -18.61 -6.54 -19.67
N ALA A 115 -17.80 -7.52 -19.26
CA ALA A 115 -17.49 -7.73 -17.85
C ALA A 115 -16.87 -6.47 -17.23
N HIS A 116 -17.46 -6.00 -16.13
CA HIS A 116 -16.88 -4.92 -15.36
C HIS A 116 -15.75 -5.48 -14.50
N ILE A 117 -14.52 -5.13 -14.85
CA ILE A 117 -13.34 -5.43 -14.05
C ILE A 117 -12.80 -4.08 -13.58
N PRO A 118 -13.07 -3.68 -12.32
CA PRO A 118 -12.53 -2.43 -11.79
C PRO A 118 -11.01 -2.49 -11.84
N LYS A 119 -10.39 -1.41 -12.30
CA LYS A 119 -8.94 -1.29 -12.17
C LYS A 119 -8.55 -1.45 -10.69
N PRO A 120 -7.53 -2.23 -10.38
CA PRO A 120 -6.99 -2.25 -9.02
C PRO A 120 -6.75 -0.80 -8.59
N ARG A 121 -7.16 -0.44 -7.36
CA ARG A 121 -6.76 0.85 -6.80
C ARG A 121 -5.24 0.89 -6.79
N GLU A 122 -4.66 1.94 -7.33
CA GLU A 122 -3.22 2.14 -7.17
C GLU A 122 -2.92 2.12 -5.67
N LYS A 123 -1.95 1.30 -5.29
CA LYS A 123 -1.46 1.27 -3.92
C LYS A 123 -0.94 2.68 -3.61
N PRO A 124 -1.32 3.29 -2.47
CA PRO A 124 -0.78 4.58 -2.11
C PRO A 124 0.75 4.50 -1.96
N TYR A 125 1.43 5.56 -2.39
CA TYR A 125 2.87 5.71 -2.14
C TYR A 125 3.10 6.06 -0.67
N VAL A 126 3.92 5.28 0.02
CA VAL A 126 4.06 5.35 1.47
C VAL A 126 5.43 5.92 1.86
N PHE A 127 5.44 7.16 2.33
CA PHE A 127 6.57 7.71 3.07
C PHE A 127 6.59 7.14 4.47
N TYR A 128 7.78 6.99 5.07
CA TYR A 128 7.85 6.55 6.45
C TYR A 128 9.05 7.15 7.21
N HIS A 129 8.89 7.26 8.52
CA HIS A 129 9.90 7.73 9.46
C HIS A 129 9.95 6.82 10.69
N ILE A 130 11.15 6.57 11.20
CA ILE A 130 11.37 5.80 12.44
C ILE A 130 12.20 6.68 13.38
N GLY A 131 11.71 6.98 14.57
CA GLY A 131 12.44 7.77 15.52
C GLY A 131 11.65 8.29 16.71
N ASN A 132 12.35 8.92 17.65
CA ASN A 132 11.73 9.67 18.74
C ASN A 132 11.20 11.00 18.21
N ILE A 133 9.91 11.01 17.84
CA ILE A 133 9.26 12.18 17.22
C ILE A 133 9.00 13.34 18.19
N MET A 134 9.24 13.13 19.49
CA MET A 134 9.18 14.18 20.53
C MET A 134 10.51 14.92 20.71
N ASP A 135 11.59 14.38 20.16
CA ASP A 135 12.93 14.99 20.19
C ASP A 135 13.01 16.05 19.06
N ASP A 136 13.18 17.32 19.44
CA ASP A 136 13.26 18.43 18.48
C ASP A 136 14.43 18.31 17.51
N ARG A 137 15.49 17.59 17.88
CA ARG A 137 16.62 17.24 17.03
C ARG A 137 16.19 16.38 15.83
N LYS A 138 15.20 15.50 16.00
CA LYS A 138 14.63 14.66 14.93
C LYS A 138 13.80 15.45 13.92
N ASN A 139 13.39 16.66 14.29
CA ASN A 139 12.71 17.60 13.40
C ASN A 139 11.45 17.05 12.71
N PHE A 140 10.77 16.13 13.40
CA PHE A 140 9.61 15.42 12.85
C PHE A 140 8.45 16.35 12.48
N LYS A 141 8.27 17.45 13.21
CA LYS A 141 7.24 18.48 12.90
C LYS A 141 7.38 18.97 11.46
N GLN A 142 8.60 19.11 10.95
CA GLN A 142 8.86 19.56 9.57
C GLN A 142 8.54 18.45 8.56
N ILE A 143 8.81 17.18 8.87
CA ILE A 143 8.40 16.04 8.04
C ILE A 143 6.88 16.01 7.89
N LEU A 144 6.16 16.16 9.01
CA LEU A 144 4.70 16.20 9.01
C LEU A 144 4.16 17.40 8.21
N GLN A 145 4.77 18.56 8.37
CA GLN A 145 4.42 19.78 7.62
C GLN A 145 4.66 19.59 6.12
N ALA A 146 5.77 19.00 5.71
CA ALA A 146 6.05 18.69 4.31
C ALA A 146 5.04 17.72 3.72
N PHE A 147 4.67 16.67 4.46
CA PHE A 147 3.64 15.71 4.04
C PHE A 147 2.27 16.38 3.87
N VAL A 148 1.88 17.24 4.80
CA VAL A 148 0.62 18.02 4.69
C VAL A 148 0.65 18.97 3.49
N ARG A 149 1.78 19.66 3.24
CA ARG A 149 1.95 20.57 2.09
C ARG A 149 2.00 19.82 0.75
N LEU A 150 2.57 18.62 0.71
CA LEU A 150 2.57 17.76 -0.47
C LEU A 150 1.13 17.48 -0.96
N ASN A 151 0.19 17.30 -0.04
CA ASN A 151 -1.26 17.17 -0.25
C ASN A 151 -1.70 16.21 -1.37
N GLU A 152 -0.93 15.18 -1.65
CA GLU A 152 -1.24 14.19 -2.68
C GLU A 152 -2.18 13.11 -2.13
N PRO A 153 -3.39 12.92 -2.71
CA PRO A 153 -4.41 12.04 -2.13
C PRO A 153 -4.01 10.56 -2.11
N ASN A 154 -3.14 10.14 -3.05
CA ASN A 154 -2.67 8.77 -3.15
C ASN A 154 -1.31 8.56 -2.45
N THR A 155 -1.09 9.26 -1.32
CA THR A 155 0.09 9.11 -0.46
C THR A 155 -0.31 8.78 0.97
N ARG A 156 0.60 8.17 1.73
CA ARG A 156 0.51 7.96 3.18
C ARG A 156 1.83 8.30 3.85
N LEU A 157 1.76 8.67 5.13
CA LEU A 157 2.92 8.78 6.01
C LEU A 157 2.76 7.77 7.14
N VAL A 158 3.70 6.84 7.27
CA VAL A 158 3.79 5.89 8.38
C VAL A 158 4.90 6.34 9.32
N VAL A 159 4.58 6.47 10.59
CA VAL A 159 5.49 6.93 11.63
C VAL A 159 5.65 5.83 12.67
N LYS A 160 6.83 5.21 12.74
CA LYS A 160 7.19 4.34 13.86
C LYS A 160 7.81 5.19 14.96
N ALA A 161 7.00 5.51 15.96
CA ALA A 161 7.46 6.28 17.11
C ALA A 161 8.30 5.39 18.05
N THR A 162 9.45 5.94 18.51
CA THR A 162 10.31 5.32 19.53
C THR A 162 10.30 6.14 20.83
N CYS A 163 9.17 6.79 21.11
CA CYS A 163 8.97 7.59 22.31
C CYS A 163 8.63 6.71 23.52
N ASN A 164 8.91 7.20 24.73
CA ASN A 164 8.55 6.53 25.98
C ASN A 164 7.04 6.65 26.31
N GLN A 165 6.29 7.39 25.50
CA GLN A 165 4.85 7.57 25.65
C GLN A 165 4.17 7.42 24.28
N ASP A 166 2.92 7.00 24.30
CA ASP A 166 2.13 6.90 23.06
C ASP A 166 1.87 8.28 22.46
N VAL A 167 1.97 8.34 21.15
CA VAL A 167 1.72 9.55 20.36
C VAL A 167 0.46 9.34 19.52
N ASP A 168 -0.46 10.30 19.55
CA ASP A 168 -1.67 10.32 18.75
C ASP A 168 -1.63 11.48 17.75
N ILE A 169 -1.58 11.16 16.46
CA ILE A 169 -1.62 12.15 15.36
C ILE A 169 -2.88 11.91 14.54
N ARG A 170 -3.88 12.76 14.74
CA ARG A 170 -5.19 12.67 14.06
C ARG A 170 -5.20 13.46 12.75
N LEU A 171 -4.38 13.04 11.79
CA LEU A 171 -4.36 13.62 10.46
C LEU A 171 -4.72 12.57 9.40
N PRO A 172 -5.47 12.94 8.35
CA PRO A 172 -5.76 12.05 7.25
C PRO A 172 -4.47 11.50 6.63
N ARG A 173 -4.46 10.21 6.31
CA ARG A 173 -3.34 9.53 5.64
C ARG A 173 -2.05 9.43 6.47
N VAL A 174 -2.09 9.72 7.78
CA VAL A 174 -0.99 9.51 8.73
C VAL A 174 -1.32 8.32 9.62
N GLU A 175 -0.41 7.38 9.73
CA GLU A 175 -0.47 6.20 10.60
C GLU A 175 0.66 6.28 11.61
N VAL A 176 0.36 6.10 12.90
CA VAL A 176 1.38 6.05 13.97
C VAL A 176 1.44 4.66 14.57
N ILE A 177 2.63 4.11 14.69
CA ILE A 177 2.92 2.83 15.33
C ILE A 177 3.70 3.12 16.61
N ASN A 178 3.05 2.95 17.76
CA ASN A 178 3.66 3.16 19.08
C ASN A 178 4.29 1.88 19.64
N ASN A 179 3.74 0.71 19.29
CA ASN A 179 4.22 -0.57 19.81
C ASN A 179 5.67 -0.83 19.47
N MET A 180 6.39 -1.50 20.36
CA MET A 180 7.67 -2.09 20.04
C MET A 180 7.47 -3.11 18.90
N LEU A 181 8.31 -3.04 17.89
CA LEU A 181 8.31 -4.00 16.79
C LEU A 181 9.49 -4.96 16.94
N ASP A 182 9.26 -6.24 16.72
CA ASP A 182 10.34 -7.20 16.59
C ASP A 182 11.05 -7.09 15.22
N SER A 183 12.07 -7.90 14.99
CA SER A 183 12.85 -7.85 13.73
C SER A 183 12.00 -8.18 12.49
N HIS A 184 11.07 -9.11 12.60
CA HIS A 184 10.18 -9.50 11.48
C HIS A 184 9.16 -8.39 11.19
N GLU A 185 8.57 -7.79 12.22
CA GLU A 185 7.64 -6.66 12.09
C GLU A 185 8.34 -5.42 11.52
N MET A 186 9.61 -5.18 11.89
CA MET A 186 10.42 -4.12 11.29
C MET A 186 10.69 -4.37 9.81
N ASP A 187 11.01 -5.60 9.43
CA ASP A 187 11.17 -5.98 8.02
C ASP A 187 9.86 -5.78 7.24
N ASP A 188 8.72 -6.11 7.84
CA ASP A 188 7.41 -5.87 7.25
C ASP A 188 7.12 -4.39 7.09
N LEU A 189 7.49 -3.55 8.06
CA LEU A 189 7.37 -2.10 7.97
C LEU A 189 8.17 -1.57 6.77
N HIS A 190 9.45 -1.92 6.66
CA HIS A 190 10.28 -1.51 5.53
C HIS A 190 9.72 -2.02 4.19
N ARG A 191 9.22 -3.26 4.13
CA ARG A 191 8.67 -3.85 2.90
C ARG A 191 7.40 -3.15 2.42
N ARG A 192 6.49 -2.78 3.33
CA ARG A 192 5.22 -2.14 2.99
C ARG A 192 5.32 -0.65 2.67
N CYS A 193 6.43 0.00 3.05
CA CYS A 193 6.68 1.41 2.81
C CYS A 193 7.62 1.62 1.63
N ASP A 194 7.53 2.79 0.98
CA ASP A 194 8.18 3.04 -0.29
C ASP A 194 9.40 3.97 -0.18
N CYS A 195 9.36 5.02 0.64
CA CYS A 195 10.44 6.00 0.77
C CYS A 195 10.66 6.39 2.23
N TYR A 196 11.87 6.24 2.72
CA TYR A 196 12.27 6.65 4.06
C TYR A 196 12.58 8.15 4.10
N VAL A 197 12.13 8.83 5.16
CA VAL A 197 12.37 10.26 5.34
C VAL A 197 13.05 10.52 6.67
N ASN A 198 14.25 11.08 6.63
CA ASN A 198 14.99 11.58 7.79
C ASN A 198 15.36 13.04 7.58
N PHE A 199 14.80 13.91 8.41
CA PHE A 199 15.03 15.36 8.35
C PHE A 199 15.66 15.87 9.65
N SER A 200 16.44 15.00 10.31
CA SER A 200 17.07 15.31 11.59
C SER A 200 18.10 16.42 11.45
N LYS A 201 18.20 17.27 12.48
CA LYS A 201 19.23 18.31 12.57
C LYS A 201 20.61 17.71 12.87
N SER A 202 20.65 16.57 13.52
CA SER A 202 21.88 15.84 13.83
C SER A 202 21.57 14.37 14.15
N GLU A 203 22.43 13.48 13.71
CA GLU A 203 22.42 12.04 13.99
C GLU A 203 23.84 11.50 14.12
N GLY A 204 24.10 10.68 15.14
CA GLY A 204 25.37 9.95 15.25
C GLY A 204 25.42 8.74 14.32
N VAL A 205 24.31 8.00 14.21
CA VAL A 205 24.24 6.75 13.43
C VAL A 205 23.10 6.76 12.42
N GLY A 206 21.86 7.11 12.83
CA GLY A 206 20.69 7.12 11.95
C GLY A 206 20.24 5.73 11.54
N MET A 207 20.07 4.81 12.48
CA MET A 207 19.73 3.40 12.26
C MET A 207 18.61 3.20 11.24
N GLY A 208 17.48 3.89 11.37
CA GLY A 208 16.35 3.72 10.46
C GLY A 208 16.67 4.08 9.01
N ALA A 209 17.56 5.06 8.77
CA ALA A 209 18.01 5.39 7.42
C ALA A 209 18.92 4.29 6.84
N ILE A 210 19.81 3.72 7.66
CA ILE A 210 20.67 2.61 7.25
C ILE A 210 19.83 1.37 6.94
N GLU A 211 18.88 1.03 7.80
CA GLU A 211 17.98 -0.11 7.63
C GLU A 211 17.14 0.01 6.37
N ALA A 212 16.69 1.22 6.02
CA ALA A 212 16.00 1.50 4.77
C ALA A 212 16.94 1.33 3.56
N ALA A 213 18.13 1.93 3.62
CA ALA A 213 19.08 1.92 2.53
C ALA A 213 19.61 0.52 2.19
N ILE A 214 19.88 -0.35 3.17
CA ILE A 214 20.30 -1.74 2.92
C ILE A 214 19.21 -2.59 2.27
N ARG A 215 17.95 -2.14 2.33
CA ARG A 215 16.81 -2.75 1.64
C ARG A 215 16.48 -2.06 0.32
N ASP A 216 17.43 -1.31 -0.21
CA ASP A 216 17.34 -0.56 -1.47
C ASP A 216 16.14 0.41 -1.51
N LYS A 217 15.68 0.90 -0.34
CA LYS A 217 14.63 1.92 -0.29
C LYS A 217 15.20 3.29 -0.61
N PRO A 218 14.47 4.14 -1.36
CA PRO A 218 14.79 5.55 -1.45
C PRO A 218 14.88 6.18 -0.06
N VAL A 219 15.94 6.95 0.18
CA VAL A 219 16.18 7.63 1.46
C VAL A 219 16.33 9.12 1.21
N ILE A 220 15.41 9.92 1.73
CA ILE A 220 15.52 11.36 1.82
C ILE A 220 16.22 11.67 3.15
N LEU A 221 17.39 12.30 3.10
CA LEU A 221 18.31 12.41 4.25
C LEU A 221 18.94 13.78 4.32
N THR A 222 19.02 14.37 5.52
CA THR A 222 19.85 15.55 5.78
C THR A 222 21.33 15.22 5.54
N ASP A 223 22.02 16.02 4.74
CA ASP A 223 23.46 15.88 4.48
C ASP A 223 24.30 16.44 5.63
N PHE A 224 24.12 15.83 6.82
CA PHE A 224 24.84 16.21 8.03
C PHE A 224 24.86 15.07 9.04
N GLY A 225 26.05 14.84 9.65
CA GLY A 225 26.25 13.84 10.69
C GLY A 225 26.54 12.44 10.15
N GLY A 226 26.53 11.44 11.04
CA GLY A 226 26.92 10.07 10.70
C GLY A 226 26.23 9.44 9.50
N PRO A 227 24.89 9.56 9.34
CA PRO A 227 24.21 8.95 8.21
C PRO A 227 24.72 9.40 6.84
N SER A 228 25.18 10.64 6.70
CA SER A 228 25.71 11.16 5.43
C SER A 228 27.08 10.57 5.07
N GLU A 229 27.77 9.89 6.02
CA GLU A 229 28.97 9.13 5.72
C GLU A 229 28.64 7.79 5.07
N TYR A 230 27.55 7.16 5.49
CA TYR A 230 27.19 5.79 5.09
C TYR A 230 26.28 5.73 3.87
N ILE A 231 25.43 6.74 3.69
CA ILE A 231 24.39 6.75 2.68
C ILE A 231 24.67 7.89 1.69
N LYS A 232 24.84 7.54 0.44
CA LYS A 232 24.86 8.50 -0.66
C LYS A 232 23.57 8.32 -1.48
N SER A 233 22.71 9.31 -1.40
CA SER A 233 21.41 9.34 -2.04
C SER A 233 21.30 10.55 -2.96
N PRO A 234 20.59 10.48 -4.09
CA PRO A 234 20.21 11.66 -4.87
C PRO A 234 19.32 12.63 -4.08
N TYR A 235 18.73 12.18 -2.96
CA TYR A 235 17.86 12.96 -2.09
C TYR A 235 18.58 13.42 -0.80
N MET A 236 19.87 13.81 -0.95
CA MET A 236 20.60 14.46 0.15
C MET A 236 20.16 15.92 0.28
N ILE A 237 19.61 16.27 1.43
CA ILE A 237 19.11 17.62 1.73
C ILE A 237 20.26 18.47 2.21
N ASN A 238 20.51 19.59 1.52
CA ASN A 238 21.51 20.57 1.93
C ASN A 238 21.22 21.10 3.34
N CYS A 239 22.29 21.27 4.09
CA CYS A 239 22.23 21.64 5.50
C CYS A 239 23.16 22.83 5.79
N GLU A 240 22.61 23.91 6.34
CA GLU A 240 23.38 24.98 6.95
C GLU A 240 23.72 24.61 8.39
N LEU A 241 24.74 25.22 8.95
CA LEU A 241 25.08 25.08 10.36
C LEU A 241 24.34 26.11 11.20
N GLN A 242 23.80 25.69 12.34
CA GLN A 242 23.05 26.53 13.28
C GLN A 242 23.50 26.27 14.71
N GLU A 243 23.76 27.35 15.45
CA GLU A 243 24.00 27.26 16.89
C GLU A 243 22.70 26.98 17.65
N LEU A 244 22.82 26.19 18.72
CA LEU A 244 21.74 25.98 19.68
C LEU A 244 21.57 27.26 20.51
N GLU A 245 20.33 27.75 20.55
CA GLU A 245 19.98 28.94 21.33
C GLU A 245 19.79 28.63 22.82
N ASN A 246 19.40 27.41 23.16
CA ASN A 246 19.10 26.95 24.50
C ASN A 246 19.70 25.56 24.76
N ASP A 247 19.89 25.21 26.01
CA ASP A 247 20.27 23.87 26.41
C ASP A 247 19.10 22.89 26.16
N ASP A 248 19.42 21.70 25.65
CA ASP A 248 18.49 20.61 25.42
C ASP A 248 19.15 19.27 25.76
N PHE A 249 18.81 18.67 26.89
CA PHE A 249 19.37 17.42 27.42
C PHE A 249 20.90 17.43 27.46
N LEU A 250 21.59 16.74 26.54
CA LEU A 250 23.05 16.70 26.43
C LEU A 250 23.62 17.78 25.50
N PHE A 251 22.79 18.52 24.82
CA PHE A 251 23.18 19.56 23.88
C PHE A 251 23.11 20.92 24.57
N GLN A 252 24.24 21.61 24.63
CA GLN A 252 24.34 22.89 25.30
C GLN A 252 24.24 24.06 24.32
N LYS A 253 23.75 25.20 24.81
CA LYS A 253 23.76 26.46 24.06
C LYS A 253 25.15 26.73 23.48
N GLY A 254 25.19 27.17 22.22
CA GLY A 254 26.43 27.42 21.48
C GLY A 254 26.99 26.19 20.75
N MET A 255 26.52 24.97 21.05
CA MET A 255 26.82 23.81 20.20
C MET A 255 26.17 23.95 18.83
N ILE A 256 26.74 23.31 17.83
CA ILE A 256 26.33 23.44 16.44
C ILE A 256 25.68 22.14 15.94
N TRP A 257 24.55 22.28 15.30
CA TRP A 257 23.91 21.21 14.55
C TRP A 257 23.46 21.69 13.16
N GLY A 258 22.83 20.81 12.37
CA GLY A 258 22.35 21.13 11.05
C GLY A 258 21.01 21.88 11.07
N LYS A 259 20.85 22.75 10.10
CA LYS A 259 19.57 23.36 9.72
C LYS A 259 19.24 22.91 8.29
N PRO A 260 18.55 21.78 8.13
CA PRO A 260 18.27 21.24 6.80
C PRO A 260 17.26 22.10 6.04
N ASN A 261 17.39 22.10 4.72
CA ASN A 261 16.56 22.90 3.82
C ASN A 261 15.16 22.25 3.64
N PHE A 262 14.14 22.96 4.12
CA PHE A 262 12.76 22.47 4.08
C PHE A 262 12.18 22.38 2.65
N ASP A 263 12.52 23.29 1.78
CA ASP A 263 11.99 23.30 0.41
C ASP A 263 12.52 22.10 -0.38
N GLN A 264 13.77 21.69 -0.16
CA GLN A 264 14.32 20.46 -0.73
C GLN A 264 13.64 19.21 -0.17
N LEU A 265 13.27 19.17 1.12
CA LEU A 265 12.48 18.06 1.65
C LEU A 265 11.18 17.88 0.88
N LEU A 266 10.44 18.97 0.68
CA LEU A 266 9.18 18.95 -0.05
C LEU A 266 9.37 18.58 -1.52
N GLU A 267 10.39 19.11 -2.17
CA GLU A 267 10.75 18.81 -3.55
C GLU A 267 11.08 17.32 -3.72
N PHE A 268 11.92 16.74 -2.85
CA PHE A 268 12.31 15.34 -2.93
C PHE A 268 11.16 14.40 -2.62
N MET A 269 10.29 14.72 -1.66
CA MET A 269 9.07 13.95 -1.43
C MET A 269 8.15 13.97 -2.66
N LYS A 270 7.98 15.13 -3.27
CA LYS A 270 7.18 15.28 -4.50
C LYS A 270 7.79 14.47 -5.65
N HIS A 271 9.09 14.62 -5.90
CA HIS A 271 9.80 13.90 -6.95
C HIS A 271 9.71 12.38 -6.77
N ALA A 272 9.92 11.87 -5.55
CA ALA A 272 9.85 10.45 -5.26
C ALA A 272 8.44 9.88 -5.55
N TYR A 273 7.40 10.61 -5.18
CA TYR A 273 6.01 10.25 -5.45
C TYR A 273 5.65 10.28 -6.94
N GLU A 274 5.94 11.40 -7.62
CA GLU A 274 5.57 11.61 -9.03
C GLU A 274 6.27 10.61 -9.97
N ASN A 275 7.52 10.30 -9.68
CA ASN A 275 8.32 9.35 -10.47
C ASN A 275 8.22 7.91 -9.99
N LYS A 276 7.39 7.62 -8.96
CA LYS A 276 7.19 6.27 -8.39
C LYS A 276 8.51 5.57 -8.08
N VAL A 277 9.41 6.29 -7.39
CA VAL A 277 10.72 5.75 -7.03
C VAL A 277 10.56 4.79 -5.87
N TYR A 278 10.60 3.49 -6.13
CA TYR A 278 10.41 2.43 -5.14
C TYR A 278 11.71 1.79 -4.67
N THR A 279 12.76 1.92 -5.47
CA THR A 279 14.08 1.34 -5.18
C THR A 279 15.19 2.32 -5.52
N MET A 280 16.28 2.23 -4.77
CA MET A 280 17.47 3.05 -4.98
C MET A 280 18.72 2.27 -4.56
N ASP A 281 19.76 2.29 -5.38
CA ASP A 281 21.03 1.65 -5.04
C ASP A 281 21.88 2.57 -4.16
N HIS A 282 22.29 2.05 -3.00
CA HIS A 282 23.14 2.73 -2.03
C HIS A 282 24.45 1.96 -1.88
N ILE A 283 25.38 2.14 -2.81
CA ILE A 283 26.63 1.35 -2.90
C ILE A 283 27.40 1.35 -1.58
N PHE A 284 27.47 2.46 -0.90
CA PHE A 284 28.24 2.59 0.34
C PHE A 284 27.60 1.87 1.54
N THR A 285 26.29 1.76 1.58
CA THR A 285 25.56 1.12 2.67
C THR A 285 25.88 -0.36 2.81
N LYS A 286 26.11 -1.05 1.68
CA LYS A 286 26.44 -2.48 1.67
C LYS A 286 27.79 -2.78 2.34
N GLN A 287 28.69 -1.80 2.44
CA GLN A 287 29.99 -1.93 3.13
C GLN A 287 29.90 -1.76 4.65
N VAL A 288 28.86 -1.05 5.13
CA VAL A 288 28.67 -0.79 6.58
C VAL A 288 28.14 -2.03 7.30
N VAL A 289 27.40 -2.90 6.61
CA VAL A 289 26.70 -4.05 7.19
C VAL A 289 27.62 -5.21 7.57
N ASN A 290 28.83 -5.29 7.01
CA ASN A 290 29.73 -6.42 7.26
C ASN A 290 31.05 -5.96 7.93
N ARG A 291 30.95 -5.56 9.20
CA ARG A 291 32.07 -5.03 9.99
C ARG A 291 32.49 -5.94 11.14
N GLU A 292 32.22 -7.23 11.06
CA GLU A 292 32.63 -8.19 12.10
C GLU A 292 34.14 -8.14 12.35
N ASN A 293 34.94 -8.04 11.31
CA ASN A 293 36.39 -7.98 11.42
C ASN A 293 36.87 -6.71 12.15
N VAL A 294 36.25 -5.54 11.88
CA VAL A 294 36.62 -4.29 12.55
C VAL A 294 36.31 -4.35 14.03
N LEU A 295 35.19 -4.96 14.42
CA LEU A 295 34.86 -5.14 15.82
C LEU A 295 35.81 -6.13 16.52
N ARG A 296 36.19 -7.23 15.84
CA ARG A 296 37.19 -8.19 16.34
C ARG A 296 38.57 -7.54 16.50
N GLU A 297 39.01 -6.78 15.49
CA GLU A 297 40.27 -6.01 15.56
C GLU A 297 40.26 -4.99 16.71
N PHE A 298 39.14 -4.30 16.91
CA PHE A 298 39.00 -3.38 18.04
C PHE A 298 39.13 -4.11 19.37
N PHE A 299 38.51 -5.26 19.59
CA PHE A 299 38.61 -6.02 20.81
C PHE A 299 40.01 -6.57 21.03
N VAL A 300 40.68 -7.02 19.97
CA VAL A 300 42.05 -7.57 20.07
C VAL A 300 43.08 -6.47 20.34
N ASN A 301 42.98 -5.35 19.59
CA ASN A 301 44.05 -4.32 19.62
C ASN A 301 43.85 -3.28 20.71
N VAL A 302 42.63 -3.05 21.19
CA VAL A 302 42.32 -1.98 22.16
C VAL A 302 42.06 -2.54 23.55
N ILE A 303 41.49 -3.74 23.67
CA ILE A 303 41.14 -4.36 24.96
C ILE A 303 42.15 -5.47 25.32
N GLY A 304 42.78 -6.12 24.32
CA GLY A 304 43.74 -7.18 24.53
C GLY A 304 45.11 -6.73 25.13
N ASP A 305 45.53 -5.49 24.84
CA ASP A 305 46.80 -4.96 25.31
C ASP A 305 46.84 -4.60 26.82
N GLU A 306 45.73 -4.56 27.53
CA GLU A 306 45.70 -4.29 28.97
C GLU A 306 46.12 -5.51 29.86
N ASN A 307 46.28 -6.72 29.29
CA ASN A 307 46.59 -7.93 30.06
C ASN A 307 48.05 -8.41 29.96
N ASP A 308 48.93 -7.77 29.18
CA ASP A 308 50.31 -8.20 29.03
C ASP A 308 51.32 -7.47 29.96
N ASP A 309 50.86 -6.56 30.83
CA ASP A 309 51.72 -5.83 31.75
C ASP A 309 51.68 -6.35 33.21
N THR A 310 51.44 -7.66 33.39
CA THR A 310 51.70 -8.29 34.70
C THR A 310 53.07 -8.91 34.69
N GLY A 311 54.03 -8.07 35.13
CA GLY A 311 55.39 -8.29 35.44
C GLY A 311 55.87 -9.71 35.79
N GLU A 312 56.79 -10.19 35.04
CA GLU A 312 57.79 -11.06 35.54
C GLU A 312 58.83 -10.22 36.36
N GLU A 313 58.61 -10.08 37.64
CA GLU A 313 59.68 -9.86 38.55
C GLU A 313 60.36 -11.21 38.83
N SER A 314 61.46 -11.43 38.14
CA SER A 314 62.43 -12.51 38.46
C SER A 314 63.28 -12.14 39.71
N THR A 315 63.16 -12.93 40.67
CA THR A 315 64.23 -13.12 41.67
C THR A 315 65.09 -14.32 41.33
#